data_ed63ad9fa4794e8b90aa2889d7eeff9c
#
_entry.id   ed63ad9fa4794e8b90aa2889d7eeff9c
#
_cell.length_a   1.000
_cell.length_b   1.000
_cell.length_c   1.000
_cell.angle_alpha   90.00
_cell.angle_beta   90.00
_cell.angle_gamma   90.00
#
_symmetry.space_group_name_H-M   'P 1'
#
loop_
_entity.id
_entity.type
_entity.pdbx_description
1 polymer ?
#
loop_
_entity_poly.entity_id
_entity_poly.type
_entity_poly.pdbx_seq_one_letter_code
_entity_poly.pdbx_strand_id
1 'polypeptide(L)'
;MYTSRSPIIRSLLDLDYYKLTMAQIAWKYFREIPVTYAFKNRTIGVRLAERIPLNELMAEVDYARNLKFTKEEISYLRESKYIKAGFFSEDFLSFLENLRLPAPRIIIGDGNYQIKVKGSWPETILWETLILSIMNELYYRHLIGDHAAMNDALQEGLSRLNAKIAAIKNHSSLPLLITDFGTRRRFSQEWQEEVVKKMANELPNQFLGTSNVWLAKKYDLRPIGTFAHEMYMVFSGIYHGNDEEIKSSHNNVLQLWWQEYGESLSTALTD
;
A
#
# COMPACT_ATOMS: atom_id res chain seq x y z
N MET A 1 0.40 16.06 -18.65
CA MET A 1 -0.91 15.83 -19.30
C MET A 1 -1.55 14.62 -18.64
N TYR A 2 -2.70 14.83 -18.03
CA TYR A 2 -3.46 13.74 -17.40
C TYR A 2 -4.16 12.94 -18.52
N THR A 3 -3.64 11.77 -18.83
CA THR A 3 -4.24 10.91 -19.87
C THR A 3 -5.22 9.95 -19.17
N SER A 4 -6.50 10.20 -19.29
CA SER A 4 -7.62 9.50 -18.63
C SER A 4 -7.80 8.02 -19.00
N ARG A 5 -6.81 7.34 -19.54
CA ARG A 5 -6.92 5.97 -20.07
C ARG A 5 -5.89 4.96 -19.55
N SER A 6 -4.93 5.38 -18.73
CA SER A 6 -3.99 4.42 -18.15
C SER A 6 -4.59 3.77 -16.91
N PRO A 7 -4.40 2.46 -16.71
CA PRO A 7 -4.81 1.77 -15.49
C PRO A 7 -4.23 2.43 -14.24
N ILE A 8 -5.00 2.41 -13.16
CA ILE A 8 -4.60 3.02 -11.88
C ILE A 8 -3.44 2.25 -11.24
N ILE A 9 -3.55 0.93 -11.24
CA ILE A 9 -2.46 0.04 -10.76
C ILE A 9 -1.76 -0.54 -11.97
N ARG A 10 -0.46 -0.26 -12.10
CA ARG A 10 0.34 -0.70 -13.28
C ARG A 10 1.37 -1.76 -12.94
N SER A 11 1.58 -2.03 -11.66
CA SER A 11 2.56 -2.95 -11.13
C SER A 11 2.08 -3.51 -9.80
N LEU A 12 2.39 -4.77 -9.49
CA LEU A 12 2.16 -5.33 -8.16
C LEU A 12 3.14 -4.80 -7.09
N LEU A 13 4.17 -4.04 -7.48
CA LEU A 13 4.99 -3.25 -6.55
C LEU A 13 4.36 -1.89 -6.20
N ASP A 14 3.25 -1.47 -6.86
CA ASP A 14 2.54 -0.23 -6.54
C ASP A 14 1.69 -0.40 -5.26
N LEU A 15 2.39 -0.69 -4.16
CA LEU A 15 1.85 -0.98 -2.85
C LEU A 15 2.81 -0.54 -1.75
N ASP A 16 2.30 -0.51 -0.51
CA ASP A 16 3.12 -0.23 0.66
C ASP A 16 4.06 -1.41 0.98
N TYR A 17 5.33 -1.13 1.23
CA TYR A 17 6.38 -2.13 1.50
C TYR A 17 6.00 -3.12 2.62
N TYR A 18 5.30 -2.64 3.67
CA TYR A 18 4.86 -3.51 4.76
C TYR A 18 3.91 -4.64 4.30
N LYS A 19 3.27 -4.52 3.13
CA LYS A 19 2.46 -5.62 2.58
C LYS A 19 3.33 -6.80 2.14
N LEU A 20 4.52 -6.54 1.62
CA LEU A 20 5.46 -7.61 1.24
C LEU A 20 6.11 -8.24 2.47
N THR A 21 6.50 -7.44 3.46
CA THR A 21 7.08 -7.95 4.70
C THR A 21 6.08 -8.82 5.47
N MET A 22 4.84 -8.38 5.60
CA MET A 22 3.77 -9.18 6.21
C MET A 22 3.41 -10.40 5.36
N ALA A 23 3.39 -10.27 4.02
CA ALA A 23 3.11 -11.38 3.11
C ALA A 23 4.11 -12.53 3.26
N GLN A 24 5.39 -12.23 3.48
CA GLN A 24 6.39 -13.27 3.74
C GLN A 24 6.09 -14.05 5.02
N ILE A 25 5.73 -13.38 6.11
CA ILE A 25 5.30 -14.04 7.36
C ILE A 25 4.05 -14.89 7.13
N ALA A 26 3.04 -14.30 6.48
CA ALA A 26 1.81 -15.00 6.15
C ALA A 26 2.06 -16.25 5.30
N TRP A 27 2.92 -16.14 4.28
CA TRP A 27 3.29 -17.26 3.42
C TRP A 27 4.11 -18.33 4.15
N LYS A 28 5.05 -17.93 5.00
CA LYS A 28 5.96 -18.85 5.67
C LYS A 28 5.28 -19.64 6.79
N TYR A 29 4.43 -18.99 7.60
CA TYR A 29 3.91 -19.53 8.84
C TYR A 29 2.39 -19.76 8.84
N PHE A 30 1.63 -19.08 7.97
CA PHE A 30 0.17 -19.04 8.00
C PHE A 30 -0.46 -19.19 6.63
N ARG A 31 0.15 -20.03 5.78
CA ARG A 31 -0.21 -20.20 4.38
C ARG A 31 -1.68 -20.58 4.16
N GLU A 32 -2.22 -21.43 5.05
CA GLU A 32 -3.57 -21.96 4.93
C GLU A 32 -4.62 -21.16 5.71
N ILE A 33 -4.22 -20.09 6.43
CA ILE A 33 -5.17 -19.31 7.20
C ILE A 33 -6.09 -18.52 6.27
N PRO A 34 -7.43 -18.78 6.32
CA PRO A 34 -8.39 -18.07 5.50
C PRO A 34 -8.65 -16.69 6.10
N VAL A 35 -8.58 -15.66 5.25
CA VAL A 35 -8.91 -14.29 5.64
C VAL A 35 -9.95 -13.69 4.72
N THR A 36 -10.60 -12.62 5.20
CA THR A 36 -11.52 -11.81 4.40
C THR A 36 -11.15 -10.35 4.56
N TYR A 37 -10.70 -9.73 3.46
CA TYR A 37 -10.58 -8.28 3.38
C TYR A 37 -11.91 -7.69 2.97
N ALA A 38 -12.36 -6.65 3.68
CA ALA A 38 -13.59 -5.96 3.36
C ALA A 38 -13.36 -4.44 3.29
N PHE A 39 -13.58 -3.86 2.13
CA PHE A 39 -13.60 -2.41 1.98
C PHE A 39 -14.89 -1.85 2.58
N LYS A 40 -14.75 -0.81 3.39
CA LYS A 40 -15.84 -0.03 3.96
C LYS A 40 -15.54 1.45 3.86
N ASN A 41 -16.42 2.20 3.18
CA ASN A 41 -16.36 3.66 3.23
C ASN A 41 -16.77 4.15 4.63
N ARG A 42 -15.91 4.93 5.26
CA ARG A 42 -16.14 5.53 6.60
C ARG A 42 -16.44 7.04 6.52
N THR A 43 -16.38 7.64 5.33
CA THR A 43 -16.61 9.07 5.15
C THR A 43 -18.10 9.35 5.12
N ILE A 44 -18.57 10.06 6.15
CA ILE A 44 -19.98 10.43 6.29
C ILE A 44 -20.39 11.32 5.11
N GLY A 45 -21.55 11.07 4.53
CA GLY A 45 -22.11 11.87 3.43
C GLY A 45 -21.53 11.57 2.04
N VAL A 46 -20.51 10.73 1.93
CA VAL A 46 -19.97 10.29 0.63
C VAL A 46 -20.58 8.94 0.24
N ARG A 47 -21.25 8.92 -0.91
CA ARG A 47 -21.83 7.71 -1.52
C ARG A 47 -21.04 7.36 -2.77
N LEU A 48 -20.12 6.41 -2.64
CA LEU A 48 -19.15 6.10 -3.69
C LEU A 48 -19.80 5.51 -4.95
N ALA A 49 -20.86 4.72 -4.81
CA ALA A 49 -21.55 4.11 -5.96
C ALA A 49 -22.42 5.11 -6.74
N GLU A 50 -22.70 6.30 -6.19
CA GLU A 50 -23.36 7.38 -6.90
C GLU A 50 -22.37 8.23 -7.73
N ARG A 51 -21.07 8.10 -7.48
CA ARG A 51 -20.03 8.87 -8.17
C ARG A 51 -19.18 8.04 -9.11
N ILE A 52 -18.77 6.86 -8.67
CA ILE A 52 -17.91 5.97 -9.43
C ILE A 52 -18.77 4.99 -10.20
N PRO A 53 -18.73 4.94 -11.54
CA PRO A 53 -19.43 3.93 -12.32
C PRO A 53 -18.92 2.52 -12.01
N LEU A 54 -19.83 1.56 -11.82
CA LEU A 54 -19.48 0.18 -11.49
C LEU A 54 -18.59 -0.47 -12.56
N ASN A 55 -18.85 -0.20 -13.83
CA ASN A 55 -18.06 -0.75 -14.93
C ASN A 55 -16.61 -0.27 -14.91
N GLU A 56 -16.35 0.98 -14.53
CA GLU A 56 -14.98 1.50 -14.40
C GLU A 56 -14.27 0.86 -13.19
N LEU A 57 -14.95 0.78 -12.05
CA LEU A 57 -14.42 0.09 -10.88
C LEU A 57 -14.08 -1.38 -11.19
N MET A 58 -14.97 -2.09 -11.85
CA MET A 58 -14.74 -3.48 -12.24
C MET A 58 -13.55 -3.61 -13.21
N ALA A 59 -13.46 -2.71 -14.19
CA ALA A 59 -12.35 -2.72 -15.15
C ALA A 59 -10.98 -2.53 -14.47
N GLU A 60 -10.87 -1.58 -13.53
CA GLU A 60 -9.63 -1.34 -12.78
C GLU A 60 -9.29 -2.52 -11.85
N VAL A 61 -10.28 -3.08 -11.17
CA VAL A 61 -10.10 -4.25 -10.30
C VAL A 61 -9.70 -5.49 -11.09
N ASP A 62 -10.35 -5.76 -12.22
CA ASP A 62 -10.01 -6.88 -13.10
C ASP A 62 -8.63 -6.70 -13.73
N TYR A 63 -8.25 -5.48 -14.11
CA TYR A 63 -6.92 -5.21 -14.58
C TYR A 63 -5.87 -5.52 -13.50
N ALA A 64 -6.04 -4.96 -12.29
CA ALA A 64 -5.12 -5.20 -11.18
C ALA A 64 -5.00 -6.68 -10.80
N ARG A 65 -6.14 -7.42 -10.82
CA ARG A 65 -6.18 -8.86 -10.57
C ARG A 65 -5.32 -9.67 -11.53
N ASN A 66 -5.24 -9.25 -12.79
CA ASN A 66 -4.51 -9.96 -13.85
C ASN A 66 -3.02 -9.59 -13.91
N LEU A 67 -2.57 -8.62 -13.12
CA LEU A 67 -1.15 -8.30 -12.99
C LEU A 67 -0.38 -9.46 -12.37
N LYS A 68 0.90 -9.52 -12.72
CA LYS A 68 1.88 -10.47 -12.18
C LYS A 68 3.15 -9.72 -11.84
N PHE A 69 3.87 -10.19 -10.85
CA PHE A 69 5.24 -9.71 -10.64
C PHE A 69 6.10 -10.05 -11.87
N THR A 70 6.80 -9.06 -12.38
CA THR A 70 7.76 -9.26 -13.47
C THR A 70 9.08 -9.79 -12.91
N LYS A 71 9.92 -10.36 -13.80
CA LYS A 71 11.26 -10.83 -13.40
C LYS A 71 12.12 -9.69 -12.84
N GLU A 72 12.01 -8.49 -13.41
CA GLU A 72 12.72 -7.30 -12.97
C GLU A 72 12.23 -6.81 -11.59
N GLU A 73 10.97 -7.01 -11.25
CA GLU A 73 10.43 -6.70 -9.95
C GLU A 73 10.90 -7.71 -8.89
N ILE A 74 10.92 -8.99 -9.22
CA ILE A 74 11.47 -10.03 -8.35
C ILE A 74 12.98 -9.83 -8.14
N SER A 75 13.73 -9.51 -9.20
CA SER A 75 15.17 -9.20 -9.10
C SER A 75 15.41 -7.97 -8.20
N TYR A 76 14.57 -6.94 -8.31
CA TYR A 76 14.65 -5.78 -7.42
C TYR A 76 14.44 -6.15 -5.95
N LEU A 77 13.44 -6.99 -5.63
CA LEU A 77 13.20 -7.43 -4.26
C LEU A 77 14.36 -8.29 -3.71
N ARG A 78 15.04 -9.03 -4.57
CA ARG A 78 16.20 -9.89 -4.23
C ARG A 78 17.49 -9.11 -4.01
N GLU A 79 17.77 -8.11 -4.87
CA GLU A 79 19.10 -7.54 -5.08
C GLU A 79 19.20 -6.04 -4.79
N SER A 80 18.10 -5.38 -4.39
CA SER A 80 18.13 -3.95 -4.09
C SER A 80 19.14 -3.64 -2.98
N LYS A 81 19.98 -2.63 -3.18
CA LYS A 81 20.94 -2.14 -2.18
C LYS A 81 20.30 -1.70 -0.85
N TYR A 82 19.01 -1.44 -0.85
CA TYR A 82 18.23 -1.02 0.31
C TYR A 82 17.56 -2.19 1.05
N ILE A 83 17.52 -3.35 0.45
CA ILE A 83 16.94 -4.56 1.01
C ILE A 83 18.09 -5.52 1.28
N LYS A 84 18.27 -5.90 2.55
CA LYS A 84 19.37 -6.82 2.93
C LYS A 84 19.28 -8.09 2.10
N ALA A 85 20.41 -8.59 1.62
CA ALA A 85 20.47 -9.85 0.89
C ALA A 85 19.85 -10.99 1.71
N GLY A 86 18.94 -11.75 1.10
CA GLY A 86 18.19 -12.81 1.77
C GLY A 86 17.07 -12.34 2.71
N PHE A 87 16.75 -11.05 2.73
CA PHE A 87 15.62 -10.52 3.50
C PHE A 87 14.28 -11.15 3.07
N PHE A 88 14.04 -11.22 1.77
CA PHE A 88 12.99 -12.07 1.19
C PHE A 88 13.61 -13.41 0.81
N SER A 89 13.03 -14.51 1.30
CA SER A 89 13.52 -15.85 0.97
C SER A 89 13.23 -16.20 -0.50
N GLU A 90 14.09 -17.02 -1.11
CA GLU A 90 13.92 -17.43 -2.53
C GLU A 90 12.58 -18.16 -2.76
N ASP A 91 12.15 -18.95 -1.79
CA ASP A 91 10.86 -19.64 -1.87
C ASP A 91 9.69 -18.63 -1.83
N PHE A 92 9.78 -17.56 -1.05
CA PHE A 92 8.77 -16.49 -1.03
C PHE A 92 8.80 -15.69 -2.34
N LEU A 93 9.98 -15.37 -2.87
CA LEU A 93 10.09 -14.69 -4.17
C LEU A 93 9.50 -15.55 -5.30
N SER A 94 9.73 -16.85 -5.26
CA SER A 94 9.11 -17.81 -6.19
C SER A 94 7.58 -17.87 -6.03
N PHE A 95 7.07 -17.78 -4.80
CA PHE A 95 5.63 -17.63 -4.56
C PHE A 95 5.08 -16.36 -5.19
N LEU A 96 5.73 -15.20 -5.00
CA LEU A 96 5.31 -13.93 -5.60
C LEU A 96 5.27 -13.99 -7.13
N GLU A 97 6.28 -14.60 -7.77
CA GLU A 97 6.33 -14.77 -9.22
C GLU A 97 5.11 -15.55 -9.77
N ASN A 98 4.62 -16.51 -9.00
CA ASN A 98 3.49 -17.35 -9.35
C ASN A 98 2.14 -16.86 -8.77
N LEU A 99 2.15 -15.81 -7.97
CA LEU A 99 0.96 -15.29 -7.30
C LEU A 99 -0.17 -14.97 -8.29
N ARG A 100 -1.37 -15.38 -7.91
CA ARG A 100 -2.63 -15.01 -8.59
C ARG A 100 -3.56 -14.41 -7.56
N LEU A 101 -3.90 -13.15 -7.76
CA LEU A 101 -4.79 -12.46 -6.84
C LEU A 101 -6.21 -13.05 -6.91
N PRO A 102 -6.84 -13.41 -5.78
CA PRO A 102 -8.21 -13.90 -5.76
C PRO A 102 -9.19 -12.82 -6.21
N ALA A 103 -10.31 -13.24 -6.81
CA ALA A 103 -11.31 -12.33 -7.34
C ALA A 103 -12.09 -11.60 -6.22
N PRO A 104 -12.14 -10.27 -6.20
CA PRO A 104 -13.01 -9.52 -5.32
C PRO A 104 -14.48 -9.72 -5.69
N ARG A 105 -15.36 -9.83 -4.69
CA ARG A 105 -16.80 -9.71 -4.83
C ARG A 105 -17.22 -8.28 -4.57
N ILE A 106 -17.81 -7.62 -5.57
CA ILE A 106 -18.29 -6.26 -5.49
C ILE A 106 -19.81 -6.25 -5.51
N ILE A 107 -20.42 -5.60 -4.52
CA ILE A 107 -21.87 -5.37 -4.47
C ILE A 107 -22.13 -3.91 -4.11
N ILE A 108 -23.32 -3.41 -4.49
CA ILE A 108 -23.78 -2.06 -4.12
C ILE A 108 -24.81 -2.20 -3.02
N GLY A 109 -24.68 -1.39 -1.97
CA GLY A 109 -25.65 -1.25 -0.89
C GLY A 109 -25.59 0.15 -0.29
N ASP A 110 -26.74 0.75 -0.05
CA ASP A 110 -26.89 2.09 0.54
C ASP A 110 -26.05 3.18 -0.15
N GLY A 111 -25.98 3.13 -1.49
CA GLY A 111 -25.21 4.06 -2.30
C GLY A 111 -23.67 3.89 -2.20
N ASN A 112 -23.20 2.82 -1.59
CA ASN A 112 -21.78 2.52 -1.43
C ASN A 112 -21.38 1.16 -2.01
N TYR A 113 -20.10 1.01 -2.31
CA TYR A 113 -19.51 -0.27 -2.67
C TYR A 113 -19.14 -1.06 -1.41
N GLN A 114 -19.54 -2.33 -1.41
CA GLN A 114 -19.04 -3.34 -0.50
C GLN A 114 -18.16 -4.29 -1.31
N ILE A 115 -16.86 -4.23 -1.08
CA ILE A 115 -15.88 -5.06 -1.79
C ILE A 115 -15.30 -6.05 -0.79
N LYS A 116 -15.41 -7.35 -1.09
CA LYS A 116 -14.87 -8.42 -0.23
C LYS A 116 -13.96 -9.33 -1.03
N VAL A 117 -12.78 -9.60 -0.48
CA VAL A 117 -11.84 -10.58 -1.02
C VAL A 117 -11.63 -11.68 0.01
N LYS A 118 -11.82 -12.93 -0.41
CA LYS A 118 -11.60 -14.12 0.43
C LYS A 118 -10.53 -15.01 -0.19
N GLY A 119 -9.67 -15.57 0.64
CA GLY A 119 -8.65 -16.51 0.22
C GLY A 119 -7.69 -16.81 1.37
N SER A 120 -6.58 -17.47 1.06
CA SER A 120 -5.48 -17.60 2.00
C SER A 120 -4.86 -16.22 2.30
N TRP A 121 -4.30 -16.06 3.49
CA TRP A 121 -3.77 -14.75 3.88
C TRP A 121 -2.70 -14.22 2.92
N PRO A 122 -1.65 -14.98 2.53
CA PRO A 122 -0.61 -14.47 1.63
C PRO A 122 -1.13 -14.11 0.23
N GLU A 123 -2.20 -14.75 -0.27
CA GLU A 123 -2.76 -14.44 -1.59
C GLU A 123 -3.64 -13.20 -1.58
N THR A 124 -4.26 -12.88 -0.45
CA THR A 124 -5.23 -11.78 -0.34
C THR A 124 -4.63 -10.47 0.15
N ILE A 125 -3.51 -10.52 0.86
CA ILE A 125 -2.94 -9.40 1.64
C ILE A 125 -2.68 -8.13 0.81
N LEU A 126 -2.34 -8.25 -0.47
CA LEU A 126 -2.04 -7.12 -1.34
C LEU A 126 -3.28 -6.29 -1.68
N TRP A 127 -4.47 -6.90 -1.63
CA TRP A 127 -5.70 -6.25 -2.04
C TRP A 127 -6.08 -5.00 -1.25
N GLU A 128 -5.68 -4.90 0.02
CA GLU A 128 -5.97 -3.68 0.79
C GLU A 128 -5.44 -2.43 0.10
N THR A 129 -4.15 -2.42 -0.23
CA THR A 129 -3.52 -1.26 -0.88
C THR A 129 -4.09 -1.00 -2.26
N LEU A 130 -4.26 -2.07 -3.06
CA LEU A 130 -4.77 -1.96 -4.42
C LEU A 130 -6.18 -1.39 -4.47
N ILE A 131 -7.12 -1.94 -3.68
CA ILE A 131 -8.52 -1.48 -3.64
C ILE A 131 -8.60 -0.04 -3.15
N LEU A 132 -7.85 0.32 -2.09
CA LEU A 132 -7.89 1.68 -1.55
C LEU A 132 -7.35 2.70 -2.56
N SER A 133 -6.28 2.38 -3.28
CA SER A 133 -5.72 3.25 -4.31
C SER A 133 -6.68 3.41 -5.48
N ILE A 134 -7.29 2.33 -5.97
CA ILE A 134 -8.29 2.35 -7.05
C ILE A 134 -9.50 3.21 -6.64
N MET A 135 -10.06 2.96 -5.45
CA MET A 135 -11.24 3.68 -4.97
C MET A 135 -10.99 5.18 -4.82
N ASN A 136 -9.86 5.57 -4.23
CA ASN A 136 -9.53 6.98 -4.06
C ASN A 136 -9.32 7.68 -5.40
N GLU A 137 -8.55 7.08 -6.30
CA GLU A 137 -8.26 7.73 -7.58
C GLU A 137 -9.52 7.82 -8.47
N LEU A 138 -10.35 6.78 -8.56
CA LEU A 138 -11.63 6.86 -9.26
C LEU A 138 -12.54 7.92 -8.65
N TYR A 139 -12.62 7.99 -7.31
CA TYR A 139 -13.42 9.01 -6.63
C TYR A 139 -13.00 10.43 -7.02
N TYR A 140 -11.70 10.74 -7.00
CA TYR A 140 -11.21 12.07 -7.36
C TYR A 140 -11.35 12.37 -8.85
N ARG A 141 -11.16 11.38 -9.74
CA ARG A 141 -11.40 11.53 -11.18
C ARG A 141 -12.85 12.01 -11.44
N HIS A 142 -13.83 11.39 -10.78
CA HIS A 142 -15.25 11.72 -10.94
C HIS A 142 -15.71 12.93 -10.09
N LEU A 143 -15.01 13.26 -9.01
CA LEU A 143 -15.32 14.43 -8.20
C LEU A 143 -14.97 15.72 -8.94
N ILE A 144 -13.81 15.73 -9.59
CA ILE A 144 -13.29 16.92 -10.28
C ILE A 144 -13.88 17.05 -11.68
N GLY A 145 -14.04 15.96 -12.41
CA GLY A 145 -14.82 15.84 -13.61
C GLY A 145 -14.16 16.33 -14.91
N ASP A 146 -13.56 17.50 -14.94
CA ASP A 146 -12.99 18.09 -16.16
C ASP A 146 -11.47 18.36 -16.06
N HIS A 147 -10.84 18.54 -17.23
CA HIS A 147 -9.39 18.72 -17.34
C HIS A 147 -8.90 20.06 -16.75
N ALA A 148 -9.70 21.12 -16.83
CA ALA A 148 -9.31 22.43 -16.33
C ALA A 148 -9.28 22.40 -14.81
N ALA A 149 -10.36 21.94 -14.18
CA ALA A 149 -10.44 21.78 -12.73
C ALA A 149 -9.38 20.78 -12.19
N MET A 150 -9.05 19.75 -12.95
CA MET A 150 -7.96 18.82 -12.59
C MET A 150 -6.60 19.53 -12.59
N ASN A 151 -6.31 20.36 -13.60
CA ASN A 151 -5.08 21.14 -13.65
C ASN A 151 -5.00 22.14 -12.51
N ASP A 152 -6.09 22.82 -12.18
CA ASP A 152 -6.17 23.76 -11.06
C ASP A 152 -5.89 23.05 -9.72
N ALA A 153 -6.49 21.88 -9.50
CA ALA A 153 -6.25 21.05 -8.32
C ALA A 153 -4.78 20.62 -8.20
N LEU A 154 -4.14 20.26 -9.31
CA LEU A 154 -2.71 19.89 -9.36
C LEU A 154 -1.81 21.11 -9.08
N GLN A 155 -2.12 22.28 -9.62
CA GLN A 155 -1.36 23.50 -9.34
C GLN A 155 -1.47 23.92 -7.87
N GLU A 156 -2.67 23.86 -7.30
CA GLU A 156 -2.86 24.08 -5.86
C GLU A 156 -2.09 23.06 -5.02
N GLY A 157 -2.12 21.77 -5.42
CA GLY A 157 -1.34 20.70 -4.81
C GLY A 157 0.15 21.01 -4.83
N LEU A 158 0.70 21.44 -5.97
CA LEU A 158 2.11 21.84 -6.11
C LEU A 158 2.46 23.05 -5.22
N SER A 159 1.60 24.05 -5.16
CA SER A 159 1.78 25.19 -4.28
C SER A 159 1.91 24.75 -2.81
N ARG A 160 0.99 23.91 -2.33
CA ARG A 160 1.01 23.36 -0.98
C ARG A 160 2.25 22.48 -0.72
N LEU A 161 2.66 21.67 -1.69
CA LEU A 161 3.85 20.84 -1.58
C LEU A 161 5.11 21.71 -1.46
N ASN A 162 5.23 22.75 -2.27
CA ASN A 162 6.33 23.72 -2.21
C ASN A 162 6.41 24.41 -0.83
N ALA A 163 5.26 24.85 -0.31
CA ALA A 163 5.21 25.46 1.01
C ALA A 163 5.65 24.49 2.13
N LYS A 164 5.22 23.23 2.06
CA LYS A 164 5.67 22.20 3.02
C LYS A 164 7.17 21.93 2.92
N ILE A 165 7.72 21.81 1.71
CA ILE A 165 9.14 21.62 1.49
C ILE A 165 9.95 22.80 2.04
N ALA A 166 9.50 24.02 1.78
CA ALA A 166 10.13 25.22 2.32
C ALA A 166 10.10 25.24 3.86
N ALA A 167 8.97 24.88 4.48
CA ALA A 167 8.87 24.77 5.92
C ALA A 167 9.83 23.75 6.52
N ILE A 168 9.99 22.59 5.88
CA ILE A 168 10.92 21.54 6.30
C ILE A 168 12.37 22.03 6.18
N LYS A 169 12.75 22.66 5.06
CA LYS A 169 14.10 23.24 4.86
C LYS A 169 14.45 24.30 5.90
N ASN A 170 13.47 25.10 6.29
CA ASN A 170 13.66 26.20 7.25
C ASN A 170 13.55 25.75 8.72
N HIS A 171 13.24 24.49 8.99
CA HIS A 171 13.14 24.00 10.36
C HIS A 171 14.53 23.87 10.99
N SER A 172 14.84 24.71 11.98
CA SER A 172 16.19 24.90 12.50
C SER A 172 16.50 24.13 13.79
N SER A 173 15.50 23.60 14.49
CA SER A 173 15.67 23.11 15.85
C SER A 173 16.13 21.65 15.97
N LEU A 174 15.82 20.80 14.97
CA LEU A 174 16.25 19.38 14.88
C LEU A 174 16.19 18.94 13.41
N PRO A 175 17.03 18.00 12.97
CA PRO A 175 16.91 17.43 11.64
C PRO A 175 15.59 16.68 11.54
N LEU A 176 14.61 17.28 10.85
CA LEU A 176 13.32 16.65 10.60
C LEU A 176 13.48 15.58 9.51
N LEU A 177 13.32 14.30 9.90
CA LEU A 177 13.36 13.18 8.97
C LEU A 177 11.92 12.78 8.61
N ILE A 178 11.65 12.63 7.32
CA ILE A 178 10.32 12.36 6.79
C ILE A 178 10.31 11.18 5.82
N THR A 179 9.16 10.50 5.75
CA THR A 179 8.89 9.41 4.80
C THR A 179 7.53 9.61 4.15
N ASP A 180 7.37 9.10 2.92
CA ASP A 180 6.06 9.05 2.27
C ASP A 180 5.35 7.73 2.59
N PHE A 181 4.07 7.82 3.03
CA PHE A 181 3.13 6.73 3.23
C PHE A 181 1.79 7.02 2.52
N GLY A 182 1.85 7.65 1.35
CA GLY A 182 0.67 8.16 0.64
C GLY A 182 -0.13 7.14 -0.15
N THR A 183 0.41 5.96 -0.44
CA THR A 183 -0.11 5.00 -1.45
C THR A 183 -1.61 4.74 -1.35
N ARG A 184 -2.10 4.34 -0.18
CA ARG A 184 -3.51 3.98 0.03
C ARG A 184 -4.49 5.16 0.00
N ARG A 185 -4.00 6.38 0.11
CA ARG A 185 -4.80 7.60 0.22
C ARG A 185 -4.44 8.63 -0.84
N ARG A 186 -3.70 8.21 -1.86
CA ARG A 186 -3.23 9.11 -2.92
C ARG A 186 -4.40 9.69 -3.71
N PHE A 187 -4.20 10.90 -4.19
CA PHE A 187 -5.09 11.55 -5.13
C PHE A 187 -5.08 10.85 -6.49
N SER A 188 -3.90 10.58 -7.00
CA SER A 188 -3.61 9.73 -8.16
C SER A 188 -2.20 9.15 -8.07
N GLN A 189 -1.91 8.13 -8.90
CA GLN A 189 -0.57 7.57 -9.01
C GLN A 189 0.44 8.64 -9.45
N GLU A 190 0.10 9.41 -10.48
CA GLU A 190 0.94 10.48 -11.01
C GLU A 190 1.21 11.57 -9.96
N TRP A 191 0.20 11.90 -9.15
CA TRP A 191 0.38 12.89 -8.07
C TRP A 191 1.31 12.37 -6.98
N GLN A 192 1.15 11.12 -6.53
CA GLN A 192 2.07 10.52 -5.55
C GLN A 192 3.49 10.46 -6.10
N GLU A 193 3.65 10.10 -7.37
CA GLU A 193 4.94 10.09 -8.06
C GLU A 193 5.59 11.47 -8.05
N GLU A 194 4.84 12.53 -8.36
CA GLU A 194 5.35 13.92 -8.33
C GLU A 194 5.77 14.34 -6.92
N VAL A 195 4.97 14.00 -5.90
CA VAL A 195 5.32 14.26 -4.49
C VAL A 195 6.63 13.57 -4.12
N VAL A 196 6.75 12.27 -4.37
CA VAL A 196 7.96 11.50 -4.00
C VAL A 196 9.18 12.00 -4.74
N LYS A 197 9.09 12.22 -6.05
CA LYS A 197 10.18 12.75 -6.88
C LYS A 197 10.65 14.11 -6.38
N LYS A 198 9.71 15.03 -6.10
CA LYS A 198 10.03 16.38 -5.65
C LYS A 198 10.65 16.38 -4.26
N MET A 199 10.13 15.59 -3.33
CA MET A 199 10.69 15.46 -1.99
C MET A 199 12.10 14.85 -2.03
N ALA A 200 12.32 13.82 -2.84
CA ALA A 200 13.66 13.22 -3.01
C ALA A 200 14.69 14.21 -3.56
N ASN A 201 14.29 15.03 -4.52
CA ASN A 201 15.19 16.01 -5.14
C ASN A 201 15.47 17.22 -4.24
N GLU A 202 14.47 17.72 -3.54
CA GLU A 202 14.57 18.97 -2.78
C GLU A 202 14.94 18.78 -1.31
N LEU A 203 14.76 17.58 -0.77
CA LEU A 203 15.03 17.22 0.63
C LEU A 203 15.95 15.99 0.75
N PRO A 204 17.11 15.95 0.06
CA PRO A 204 17.92 14.74 -0.03
C PRO A 204 18.46 14.23 1.33
N ASN A 205 18.57 15.12 2.33
CA ASN A 205 19.03 14.78 3.66
C ASN A 205 17.90 14.52 4.67
N GLN A 206 16.67 14.91 4.35
CA GLN A 206 15.51 14.79 5.24
C GLN A 206 14.52 13.71 4.75
N PHE A 207 14.43 13.48 3.45
CA PHE A 207 13.53 12.49 2.88
C PHE A 207 14.17 11.11 2.89
N LEU A 208 13.71 10.23 3.79
CA LEU A 208 14.29 8.90 3.98
C LEU A 208 13.84 7.89 2.91
N GLY A 209 12.71 8.12 2.26
CA GLY A 209 12.15 7.22 1.25
C GLY A 209 10.63 7.17 1.25
N THR A 210 10.08 6.16 0.59
CA THR A 210 8.63 5.97 0.41
C THR A 210 8.22 4.56 0.78
N SER A 211 6.99 4.40 1.25
CA SER A 211 6.39 3.08 1.44
C SER A 211 6.03 2.41 0.11
N ASN A 212 5.84 3.19 -0.96
CA ASN A 212 5.51 2.68 -2.28
C ASN A 212 6.73 2.01 -2.93
N VAL A 213 6.69 0.68 -3.06
CA VAL A 213 7.83 -0.10 -3.55
C VAL A 213 8.14 0.18 -5.02
N TRP A 214 7.13 0.43 -5.84
CA TRP A 214 7.32 0.79 -7.23
C TRP A 214 8.04 2.14 -7.38
N LEU A 215 7.64 3.16 -6.59
CA LEU A 215 8.30 4.46 -6.58
C LEU A 215 9.72 4.36 -6.00
N ALA A 216 9.91 3.54 -4.96
CA ALA A 216 11.24 3.27 -4.40
C ALA A 216 12.18 2.68 -5.46
N LYS A 217 11.71 1.67 -6.22
CA LYS A 217 12.44 1.08 -7.35
C LYS A 217 12.74 2.12 -8.44
N LYS A 218 11.72 2.89 -8.84
CA LYS A 218 11.81 3.85 -9.96
C LYS A 218 12.80 4.99 -9.72
N TYR A 219 12.87 5.48 -8.48
CA TYR A 219 13.68 6.64 -8.10
C TYR A 219 14.91 6.29 -7.26
N ASP A 220 15.26 5.00 -7.19
CA ASP A 220 16.40 4.50 -6.41
C ASP A 220 16.37 4.98 -4.96
N LEU A 221 15.20 4.86 -4.31
CA LEU A 221 14.95 5.25 -2.94
C LEU A 221 14.82 4.01 -2.04
N ARG A 222 14.97 4.24 -0.72
CA ARG A 222 14.70 3.21 0.27
C ARG A 222 13.20 2.92 0.35
N PRO A 223 12.74 1.65 0.20
CA PRO A 223 11.39 1.26 0.57
C PRO A 223 11.25 1.28 2.09
N ILE A 224 10.24 1.99 2.60
CA ILE A 224 10.01 2.19 4.04
C ILE A 224 8.74 1.48 4.47
N GLY A 225 8.82 0.73 5.55
CA GLY A 225 7.67 0.07 6.13
C GLY A 225 8.08 -0.97 7.15
N THR A 226 7.14 -1.36 7.98
CA THR A 226 7.29 -2.44 8.95
C THR A 226 6.10 -3.41 8.83
N PHE A 227 5.12 -3.37 9.72
CA PHE A 227 3.85 -4.09 9.58
C PHE A 227 2.67 -3.20 10.01
N ALA A 228 1.45 -3.65 9.76
CA ALA A 228 0.23 -2.93 10.08
C ALA A 228 -0.61 -3.68 11.12
N HIS A 229 -1.62 -3.01 11.69
CA HIS A 229 -2.62 -3.58 12.63
C HIS A 229 -3.18 -4.92 12.17
N GLU A 230 -3.22 -5.16 10.90
CA GLU A 230 -3.66 -6.40 10.28
C GLU A 230 -2.98 -7.63 10.89
N MET A 231 -1.67 -7.52 11.22
CA MET A 231 -0.94 -8.60 11.89
C MET A 231 -1.62 -8.97 13.21
N TYR A 232 -1.90 -7.96 14.05
CA TYR A 232 -2.59 -8.18 15.33
C TYR A 232 -4.00 -8.72 15.15
N MET A 233 -4.74 -8.21 14.15
CA MET A 233 -6.11 -8.67 13.87
C MET A 233 -6.14 -10.14 13.44
N VAL A 234 -5.22 -10.57 12.58
CA VAL A 234 -5.15 -11.96 12.14
C VAL A 234 -4.70 -12.88 13.29
N PHE A 235 -3.69 -12.47 14.05
CA PHE A 235 -3.23 -13.25 15.20
C PHE A 235 -4.32 -13.38 16.27
N SER A 236 -5.05 -12.29 16.60
CA SER A 236 -6.20 -12.37 17.50
C SER A 236 -7.31 -13.28 16.95
N GLY A 237 -7.46 -13.34 15.63
CA GLY A 237 -8.39 -14.28 14.97
C GLY A 237 -7.92 -15.74 15.00
N ILE A 238 -6.60 -16.00 15.04
CA ILE A 238 -6.02 -17.34 15.16
C ILE A 238 -6.06 -17.80 16.63
N TYR A 239 -5.66 -16.94 17.55
CA TYR A 239 -5.54 -17.21 18.99
C TYR A 239 -6.73 -16.59 19.75
N HIS A 240 -7.91 -17.20 19.62
CA HIS A 240 -9.16 -16.67 20.20
C HIS A 240 -9.90 -17.66 21.10
N GLY A 241 -9.22 -18.71 21.56
CA GLY A 241 -9.84 -19.74 22.41
C GLY A 241 -10.26 -19.22 23.79
N ASN A 242 -9.55 -18.21 24.32
CA ASN A 242 -9.85 -17.53 25.59
C ASN A 242 -9.18 -16.15 25.63
N ASP A 243 -9.51 -15.36 26.67
CA ASP A 243 -8.99 -13.99 26.81
C ASP A 243 -7.47 -13.92 26.96
N GLU A 244 -6.84 -14.91 27.58
CA GLU A 244 -5.38 -14.95 27.75
C GLU A 244 -4.66 -15.22 26.40
N GLU A 245 -5.23 -16.08 25.58
CA GLU A 245 -4.71 -16.29 24.21
C GLU A 245 -4.83 -15.02 23.36
N ILE A 246 -5.96 -14.31 23.43
CA ILE A 246 -6.13 -13.03 22.72
C ILE A 246 -5.11 -12.00 23.22
N LYS A 247 -4.91 -11.84 24.51
CA LYS A 247 -3.92 -10.94 25.08
C LYS A 247 -2.50 -11.31 24.66
N SER A 248 -2.15 -12.59 24.68
CA SER A 248 -0.81 -13.06 24.29
C SER A 248 -0.56 -12.95 22.79
N SER A 249 -1.61 -12.91 21.96
CA SER A 249 -1.49 -12.85 20.50
C SER A 249 -0.66 -11.66 20.01
N HIS A 250 -0.76 -10.51 20.68
CA HIS A 250 0.05 -9.33 20.35
C HIS A 250 1.54 -9.56 20.61
N ASN A 251 1.90 -10.18 21.72
CA ASN A 251 3.28 -10.55 22.00
C ASN A 251 3.80 -11.58 21.00
N ASN A 252 2.95 -12.53 20.59
CA ASN A 252 3.30 -13.51 19.57
C ASN A 252 3.62 -12.87 18.22
N VAL A 253 2.90 -11.80 17.83
CA VAL A 253 3.25 -10.99 16.65
C VAL A 253 4.65 -10.42 16.76
N LEU A 254 4.96 -9.75 17.89
CA LEU A 254 6.27 -9.11 18.09
C LEU A 254 7.41 -10.13 18.13
N GLN A 255 7.20 -11.27 18.78
CA GLN A 255 8.19 -12.35 18.84
C GLN A 255 8.46 -12.93 17.45
N LEU A 256 7.41 -13.25 16.69
CA LEU A 256 7.55 -13.78 15.34
C LEU A 256 8.18 -12.77 14.40
N TRP A 257 7.82 -11.49 14.51
CA TRP A 257 8.42 -10.40 13.75
C TRP A 257 9.91 -10.30 14.00
N TRP A 258 10.30 -10.34 15.29
CA TRP A 258 11.71 -10.32 15.68
C TRP A 258 12.48 -11.56 15.19
N GLN A 259 11.86 -12.72 15.31
CA GLN A 259 12.44 -13.97 14.82
C GLN A 259 12.69 -13.96 13.31
N GLU A 260 11.78 -13.37 12.53
CA GLU A 260 11.88 -13.34 11.08
C GLU A 260 12.85 -12.25 10.58
N TYR A 261 12.78 -11.05 11.14
CA TYR A 261 13.49 -9.90 10.62
C TYR A 261 14.59 -9.35 11.54
N GLY A 262 14.49 -9.56 12.83
CA GLY A 262 15.46 -9.12 13.81
C GLY A 262 15.89 -7.67 13.64
N GLU A 263 17.19 -7.42 13.65
CA GLU A 263 17.76 -6.08 13.47
C GLU A 263 17.53 -5.48 12.07
N SER A 264 17.23 -6.32 11.06
CA SER A 264 17.02 -5.84 9.68
C SER A 264 15.76 -5.00 9.54
N LEU A 265 14.75 -5.24 10.40
CA LEU A 265 13.49 -4.49 10.45
C LEU A 265 12.93 -4.51 11.88
N SER A 266 13.64 -3.90 12.81
CA SER A 266 13.33 -3.92 14.25
C SER A 266 12.19 -3.00 14.68
N THR A 267 11.70 -2.16 13.77
CA THR A 267 10.58 -1.24 14.06
C THR A 267 9.26 -1.98 14.07
N ALA A 268 8.48 -1.81 15.12
CA ALA A 268 7.16 -2.38 15.28
C ALA A 268 6.10 -1.28 15.42
N LEU A 269 4.90 -1.54 14.89
CA LEU A 269 3.71 -0.74 15.17
C LEU A 269 3.16 -1.17 16.54
N THR A 270 2.82 -0.22 17.41
CA THR A 270 2.43 -0.49 18.80
C THR A 270 1.12 0.20 19.22
N ASP A 271 0.25 0.52 18.28
CA ASP A 271 -1.03 1.21 18.53
C ASP A 271 -2.20 0.30 18.85
#